data_86bdcdbb60a8da36c50bc93e94a07e96
#
_entry.id   86bdcdbb60a8da36c50bc93e94a07e96
#
_cell.length_a   1.000
_cell.length_b   1.000
_cell.length_c   1.000
_cell.angle_alpha   90.00
_cell.angle_beta   90.00
_cell.angle_gamma   90.00
#
_symmetry.space_group_name_H-M   'P 1'
#
loop_
_entity.id
_entity.type
_entity.pdbx_description
1 polymer ?
#
loop_
_entity_poly.entity_id
_entity_poly.type
_entity_poly.pdbx_seq_one_letter_code
_entity_poly.pdbx_strand_id
1 'polypeptide(L)'
;MLTKEKIAEILRESYPHLIAKYGVKRLGLFGSYAKGEQNEDSDVDLVAEFERPIGLRFIEFAEYIEKILGKKADILTPEGIRQITITRIAQDIEQSIIYV
;
A
#
# COMPACT_ATOMS: atom_id res chain seq x y z
N MET A 1 -18.75 1.19 -4.19
CA MET A 1 -17.69 0.60 -3.34
C MET A 1 -16.35 0.70 -4.06
N LEU A 2 -15.28 0.97 -3.34
CA LEU A 2 -13.94 1.00 -3.90
C LEU A 2 -13.51 -0.41 -4.33
N THR A 3 -12.86 -0.53 -5.48
CA THR A 3 -12.38 -1.81 -6.01
C THR A 3 -10.86 -1.76 -6.21
N LYS A 4 -10.23 -2.93 -6.39
CA LYS A 4 -8.78 -2.98 -6.67
C LYS A 4 -8.42 -2.23 -7.94
N GLU A 5 -9.28 -2.27 -8.95
CA GLU A 5 -9.07 -1.56 -10.22
C GLU A 5 -9.09 -0.04 -10.00
N LYS A 6 -10.03 0.44 -9.19
CA LYS A 6 -10.12 1.87 -8.89
C LYS A 6 -8.95 2.34 -8.03
N ILE A 7 -8.54 1.53 -7.05
CA ILE A 7 -7.36 1.83 -6.24
C ILE A 7 -6.12 1.94 -7.14
N ALA A 8 -5.92 0.97 -8.03
CA ALA A 8 -4.79 0.99 -8.95
C ALA A 8 -4.79 2.23 -9.82
N GLU A 9 -5.96 2.63 -10.33
CA GLU A 9 -6.11 3.84 -11.14
C GLU A 9 -5.70 5.10 -10.35
N ILE A 10 -6.24 5.25 -9.14
CA ILE A 10 -5.94 6.41 -8.29
C ILE A 10 -4.44 6.48 -7.98
N LEU A 11 -3.84 5.35 -7.62
CA LEU A 11 -2.42 5.32 -7.27
C LEU A 11 -1.54 5.59 -8.48
N ARG A 12 -1.88 5.06 -9.66
CA ARG A 12 -1.13 5.32 -10.88
C ARG A 12 -1.17 6.79 -11.26
N GLU A 13 -2.33 7.44 -11.12
CA GLU A 13 -2.44 8.86 -11.40
C GLU A 13 -1.58 9.71 -10.47
N SER A 14 -1.42 9.26 -9.22
CA SER A 14 -0.63 9.98 -8.22
C SER A 14 0.84 9.62 -8.22
N TYR A 15 1.24 8.59 -8.97
CA TYR A 15 2.60 8.04 -8.94
C TYR A 15 3.69 9.10 -9.20
N PRO A 16 3.57 9.96 -10.23
CA PRO A 16 4.60 10.99 -10.45
C PRO A 16 4.82 11.87 -9.22
N HIS A 17 3.75 12.26 -8.55
CA HIS A 17 3.83 13.05 -7.33
C HIS A 17 4.46 12.26 -6.18
N LEU A 18 4.08 11.00 -6.03
CA LEU A 18 4.60 10.15 -4.96
C LEU A 18 6.10 9.89 -5.13
N ILE A 19 6.55 9.70 -6.36
CA ILE A 19 7.97 9.55 -6.67
C ILE A 19 8.73 10.84 -6.35
N ALA A 20 8.22 11.96 -6.83
CA ALA A 20 8.90 13.26 -6.66
C ALA A 20 8.98 13.70 -5.20
N LYS A 21 7.91 13.51 -4.45
CA LYS A 21 7.84 14.02 -3.07
C LYS A 21 8.38 13.04 -2.03
N TYR A 22 8.14 11.75 -2.21
CA TYR A 22 8.46 10.75 -1.19
C TYR A 22 9.51 9.73 -1.62
N GLY A 23 9.90 9.73 -2.88
CA GLY A 23 10.87 8.77 -3.39
C GLY A 23 10.33 7.36 -3.45
N VAL A 24 9.05 7.20 -3.75
CA VAL A 24 8.43 5.87 -3.88
C VAL A 24 9.08 5.11 -5.02
N LYS A 25 9.52 3.89 -4.74
CA LYS A 25 10.08 2.98 -5.72
C LYS A 25 9.01 2.04 -6.29
N ARG A 26 8.18 1.47 -5.42
CA ARG A 26 7.09 0.58 -5.78
C ARG A 26 5.95 0.70 -4.79
N LEU A 27 4.73 0.51 -5.31
CA LEU A 27 3.54 0.34 -4.50
C LEU A 27 2.85 -0.95 -4.90
N GLY A 28 2.36 -1.67 -3.91
CA GLY A 28 1.59 -2.87 -4.15
C GLY A 28 0.36 -2.93 -3.28
N LEU A 29 -0.68 -3.59 -3.77
CA LEU A 29 -1.92 -3.83 -3.05
C LEU A 29 -1.94 -5.27 -2.60
N PHE A 30 -2.31 -5.51 -1.33
CA PHE A 30 -2.48 -6.87 -0.85
C PHE A 30 -3.75 -6.94 0.03
N GLY A 31 -3.97 -8.08 0.67
CA GLY A 31 -5.10 -8.27 1.56
C GLY A 31 -6.43 -8.39 0.84
N SER A 32 -7.52 -7.98 1.52
CA SER A 32 -8.88 -8.22 1.04
C SER A 32 -9.17 -7.57 -0.31
N TYR A 33 -8.71 -6.34 -0.53
CA TYR A 33 -8.93 -5.67 -1.81
C TYR A 33 -8.23 -6.36 -2.96
N ALA A 34 -7.01 -6.85 -2.75
CA ALA A 34 -6.27 -7.57 -3.79
C ALA A 34 -6.97 -8.89 -4.17
N LYS A 35 -7.61 -9.52 -3.19
CA LYS A 35 -8.31 -10.79 -3.38
C LYS A 35 -9.76 -10.63 -3.85
N GLY A 36 -10.27 -9.40 -3.87
CA GLY A 36 -11.67 -9.16 -4.20
C GLY A 36 -12.64 -9.56 -3.09
N GLU A 37 -12.15 -9.67 -1.86
CA GLU A 37 -12.93 -10.09 -0.69
C GLU A 37 -13.30 -8.92 0.23
N GLN A 38 -13.13 -7.70 -0.24
CA GLN A 38 -13.37 -6.50 0.56
C GLN A 38 -14.87 -6.28 0.82
N ASN A 39 -15.13 -5.57 1.93
CA ASN A 39 -16.45 -5.03 2.25
C ASN A 39 -16.29 -3.56 2.62
N GLU A 40 -17.39 -2.89 3.00
CA GLU A 40 -17.36 -1.46 3.33
C GLU A 40 -16.46 -1.12 4.51
N ASP A 41 -16.24 -2.06 5.42
CA ASP A 41 -15.42 -1.86 6.61
C ASP A 41 -13.95 -2.25 6.39
N SER A 42 -13.60 -2.79 5.23
CA SER A 42 -12.22 -3.21 4.95
C SER A 42 -11.30 -2.01 4.78
N ASP A 43 -10.13 -2.05 5.41
CA ASP A 43 -9.07 -1.10 5.15
C ASP A 43 -8.30 -1.50 3.89
N VAL A 44 -7.67 -0.53 3.26
CA VAL A 44 -6.82 -0.81 2.09
C VAL A 44 -5.42 -1.20 2.60
N ASP A 45 -4.95 -2.37 2.22
CA ASP A 45 -3.64 -2.87 2.62
C ASP A 45 -2.63 -2.64 1.50
N LEU A 46 -1.61 -1.86 1.77
CA LEU A 46 -0.59 -1.51 0.79
C LEU A 46 0.80 -1.85 1.29
N VAL A 47 1.68 -2.17 0.34
CA VAL A 47 3.12 -2.21 0.58
C VAL A 47 3.75 -1.06 -0.20
N ALA A 48 4.61 -0.30 0.47
CA ALA A 48 5.32 0.82 -0.15
C ALA A 48 6.81 0.60 0.01
N GLU A 49 7.54 0.64 -1.10
CA GLU A 49 8.99 0.58 -1.12
C GLU A 49 9.51 1.92 -1.56
N PHE A 50 10.51 2.44 -0.84
CA PHE A 50 11.10 3.75 -1.11
C PHE A 50 12.55 3.59 -1.54
N GLU A 51 13.04 4.51 -2.38
CA GLU A 51 14.44 4.52 -2.79
C GLU A 51 15.37 4.75 -1.61
N ARG A 52 14.92 5.53 -0.61
CA ARG A 52 15.66 5.84 0.63
C ARG A 52 14.68 5.85 1.79
N PRO A 53 15.15 5.60 3.02
CA PRO A 53 14.31 5.78 4.20
C PRO A 53 13.79 7.21 4.28
N ILE A 54 12.50 7.38 4.52
CA ILE A 54 11.88 8.70 4.55
C ILE A 54 11.57 9.19 5.96
N GLY A 55 11.81 8.35 6.97
CA GLY A 55 11.66 8.74 8.37
C GLY A 55 10.23 9.21 8.69
N LEU A 56 10.13 10.35 9.37
CA LEU A 56 8.83 10.90 9.79
C LEU A 56 7.93 11.29 8.63
N ARG A 57 8.47 11.45 7.43
CA ARG A 57 7.66 11.74 6.25
C ARG A 57 6.75 10.59 5.88
N PHE A 58 6.99 9.40 6.44
CA PHE A 58 6.09 8.27 6.24
C PHE A 58 4.66 8.56 6.74
N ILE A 59 4.53 9.30 7.83
CA ILE A 59 3.22 9.69 8.35
C ILE A 59 2.49 10.58 7.34
N GLU A 60 3.19 11.55 6.78
CA GLU A 60 2.64 12.44 5.75
C GLU A 60 2.23 11.64 4.51
N PHE A 61 3.08 10.70 4.09
CA PHE A 61 2.80 9.82 2.97
C PHE A 61 1.51 9.01 3.21
N ALA A 62 1.38 8.40 4.39
CA ALA A 62 0.20 7.61 4.73
C ALA A 62 -1.07 8.44 4.73
N GLU A 63 -1.01 9.65 5.29
CA GLU A 63 -2.15 10.56 5.30
C GLU A 63 -2.55 10.99 3.88
N TYR A 64 -1.57 11.23 3.03
CA TYR A 64 -1.84 11.58 1.63
C TYR A 64 -2.53 10.43 0.90
N ILE A 65 -2.05 9.20 1.08
CA ILE A 65 -2.67 8.02 0.48
C ILE A 65 -4.11 7.85 0.94
N GLU A 66 -4.37 8.00 2.24
CA GLU A 66 -5.73 7.90 2.77
C GLU A 66 -6.64 8.98 2.21
N LYS A 67 -6.09 10.15 2.00
CA LYS A 67 -6.85 11.27 1.43
C LYS A 67 -7.28 11.01 -0.01
N ILE A 68 -6.36 10.52 -0.85
CA ILE A 68 -6.69 10.27 -2.26
C ILE A 68 -7.57 9.05 -2.46
N LEU A 69 -7.46 8.05 -1.57
CA LEU A 69 -8.31 6.86 -1.63
C LEU A 69 -9.68 7.08 -0.96
N GLY A 70 -9.78 8.05 -0.05
CA GLY A 70 -10.98 8.27 0.72
C GLY A 70 -11.28 7.17 1.71
N LYS A 71 -10.27 6.43 2.14
CA LYS A 71 -10.40 5.30 3.04
C LYS A 71 -9.14 5.12 3.86
N LYS A 72 -9.26 4.46 5.01
CA LYS A 72 -8.10 4.09 5.81
C LYS A 72 -7.22 3.12 5.07
N ALA A 73 -5.92 3.28 5.21
CA ALA A 73 -4.94 2.41 4.58
C ALA A 73 -3.91 1.95 5.61
N ASP A 74 -3.65 0.65 5.62
CA ASP A 74 -2.56 0.05 6.38
C ASP A 74 -1.39 -0.11 5.42
N ILE A 75 -0.30 0.59 5.68
CA ILE A 75 0.84 0.63 4.77
C ILE A 75 2.04 -0.04 5.45
N LEU A 76 2.53 -1.10 4.80
CA LEU A 76 3.72 -1.81 5.23
C LEU A 76 4.88 -1.52 4.29
N THR A 77 6.10 -1.63 4.80
CA THR A 77 7.30 -1.65 3.97
C THR A 77 7.75 -3.10 3.80
N PRO A 78 8.63 -3.39 2.81
CA PRO A 78 9.18 -4.74 2.68
C PRO A 78 9.87 -5.22 3.96
N GLU A 79 10.60 -4.32 4.65
CA GLU A 79 11.20 -4.67 5.94
C GLU A 79 10.15 -5.01 6.98
N GLY A 80 9.07 -4.25 7.02
CA GLY A 80 7.97 -4.51 7.95
C GLY A 80 7.36 -5.89 7.75
N ILE A 81 7.19 -6.30 6.49
CA ILE A 81 6.69 -7.63 6.16
C ILE A 81 7.67 -8.71 6.63
N ARG A 82 8.97 -8.51 6.39
CA ARG A 82 9.99 -9.47 6.80
C ARG A 82 10.09 -9.63 8.32
N GLN A 83 9.67 -8.62 9.09
CA GLN A 83 9.67 -8.66 10.55
C GLN A 83 8.46 -9.36 11.15
N ILE A 84 7.48 -9.75 10.32
CA ILE A 84 6.33 -10.52 10.80
C ILE A 84 6.84 -11.89 11.27
N THR A 85 6.62 -12.20 12.55
CA THR A 85 7.16 -13.40 13.18
C THR A 85 6.55 -14.69 12.65
N ILE A 86 5.32 -14.62 12.12
CA ILE A 86 4.66 -15.79 11.55
C ILE A 86 4.99 -15.84 10.06
N THR A 87 6.00 -16.63 9.71
CA THR A 87 6.52 -16.74 8.34
C THR A 87 5.44 -17.03 7.31
N ARG A 88 4.45 -17.85 7.67
CA ARG A 88 3.35 -18.20 6.78
C ARG A 88 2.55 -16.98 6.35
N ILE A 89 2.26 -16.08 7.30
CA ILE A 89 1.51 -14.85 7.02
C ILE A 89 2.33 -13.93 6.12
N ALA A 90 3.63 -13.79 6.43
CA ALA A 90 4.53 -12.95 5.61
C ALA A 90 4.61 -13.47 4.17
N GLN A 91 4.71 -14.79 3.99
CA GLN A 91 4.75 -15.40 2.66
C GLN A 91 3.45 -15.18 1.91
N ASP A 92 2.30 -15.33 2.58
CA ASP A 92 1.00 -15.10 1.96
C ASP A 92 0.87 -13.66 1.47
N ILE A 93 1.32 -12.70 2.28
CA ILE A 93 1.31 -11.29 1.90
C ILE A 93 2.18 -11.08 0.65
N GLU A 94 3.42 -11.56 0.67
CA GLU A 94 4.35 -11.38 -0.44
C GLU A 94 3.85 -11.99 -1.74
N GLN A 95 3.19 -13.15 -1.68
CA GLN A 95 2.68 -13.84 -2.85
C GLN A 95 1.41 -13.20 -3.43
N SER A 96 0.66 -12.48 -2.61
CA SER A 96 -0.61 -11.88 -3.04
C SER A 96 -0.50 -10.43 -3.46
N ILE A 97 0.70 -9.83 -3.43
CA ILE A 97 0.89 -8.42 -3.78
C ILE A 97 0.63 -8.20 -5.27
N ILE A 98 -0.23 -7.22 -5.56
CA ILE A 98 -0.46 -6.75 -6.92
C ILE A 98 0.19 -5.38 -7.03
N TYR A 99 1.29 -5.28 -7.75
CA TYR A 99 2.01 -4.01 -7.93
C TYR A 99 1.29 -3.10 -8.92
N VAL A 100 1.26 -1.84 -8.60
CA VAL A 100 0.62 -0.83 -9.45
C VAL A 100 1.61 0.12 -10.08
#